data_a78f940aa77b38a8d75949866db27590
#
_entry.id   a78f940aa77b38a8d75949866db27590
#
_cell.length_a   1.000
_cell.length_b   1.000
_cell.length_c   1.000
_cell.angle_alpha   90.00
_cell.angle_beta   90.00
_cell.angle_gamma   90.00
#
_symmetry.space_group_name_H-M   'P 1'
#
loop_
_entity.id
_entity.type
_entity.pdbx_description
1 polymer ?
#
loop_
_entity_poly.entity_id
_entity_poly.type
_entity_poly.pdbx_seq_one_letter_code
_entity_poly.pdbx_strand_id
1 'polypeptide(L)'
;LPAPRRRVPVALRWALACLVAMGLGVATWPLRERVPAVRQAQLAPVVAGEFRDELPLRAVVEPLRSVQLDAQEAGRVEAVLVRDGDTVAEGAPLFRLHSPEQEQLLMQRSAEVAQQLANVSVQRSALASSLAQNRRELAQLQAAQQQAEAEHQRQARLAADGFVAPAALEHSQRQLALATTLLQQTRQDQHVEAQTRQQSLDEMARAVQGLQRGLQLLARSRERLEQRAPMAGRLSGFTPQVGASVRPGERLGRIDDPDGGTQLLAEVDEFYLPRLQVGQAATSAHGPLALTQTLPQVQGGKARVRLQWHAQTPSLRPGQAVELRLQFSAPRPALMLPDGPGVQPQLYVRHGDRLERRAVQLGQRAAGRVEVLHGLQAGDEVLVSAPPNFDSPTLRLP
;
A
#
# COMPACT_ATOMS: atom_id res chain seq x y z
N LEU A 1 -6.89 -115.15 -41.73
CA LEU A 1 -8.20 -114.98 -41.06
C LEU A 1 -8.49 -113.47 -40.91
N PRO A 2 -9.58 -112.95 -41.55
CA PRO A 2 -9.90 -111.47 -41.47
C PRO A 2 -10.69 -111.14 -40.19
N ALA A 3 -10.35 -110.05 -39.54
CA ALA A 3 -11.03 -109.51 -38.36
C ALA A 3 -12.41 -108.96 -38.74
N PRO A 4 -13.43 -109.07 -37.87
CA PRO A 4 -14.79 -108.62 -38.15
C PRO A 4 -14.92 -107.07 -38.05
N ARG A 5 -15.52 -106.46 -39.05
CA ARG A 5 -15.91 -105.07 -39.09
C ARG A 5 -17.08 -104.84 -38.11
N ARG A 6 -16.84 -104.13 -36.98
CA ARG A 6 -17.89 -103.68 -36.13
C ARG A 6 -18.71 -102.55 -36.82
N ARG A 7 -19.98 -102.88 -37.10
CA ARG A 7 -20.97 -101.89 -37.58
C ARG A 7 -21.41 -100.97 -36.41
N VAL A 8 -21.19 -99.71 -36.50
CA VAL A 8 -21.67 -98.71 -35.49
C VAL A 8 -23.20 -98.65 -35.62
N PRO A 9 -23.96 -98.81 -34.50
CA PRO A 9 -25.42 -98.84 -34.56
C PRO A 9 -25.98 -97.48 -34.99
N VAL A 10 -27.00 -97.49 -35.82
CA VAL A 10 -27.66 -96.32 -36.44
C VAL A 10 -28.12 -95.29 -35.38
N ALA A 11 -28.48 -95.73 -34.16
CA ALA A 11 -28.82 -94.87 -33.03
C ALA A 11 -27.72 -93.86 -32.60
N LEU A 12 -26.43 -94.30 -32.75
CA LEU A 12 -25.30 -93.40 -32.35
C LEU A 12 -25.09 -92.34 -33.42
N ARG A 13 -25.45 -92.57 -34.69
CA ARG A 13 -25.40 -91.52 -35.74
C ARG A 13 -26.46 -90.44 -35.58
N TRP A 14 -27.65 -90.79 -35.11
CA TRP A 14 -28.74 -89.83 -34.83
C TRP A 14 -28.47 -89.05 -33.56
N ALA A 15 -27.88 -89.66 -32.56
CA ALA A 15 -27.47 -88.97 -31.34
C ALA A 15 -26.38 -87.88 -31.62
N LEU A 16 -25.39 -88.19 -32.49
CA LEU A 16 -24.37 -87.25 -32.90
C LEU A 16 -24.94 -86.08 -33.74
N ALA A 17 -25.90 -86.42 -34.65
CA ALA A 17 -26.59 -85.43 -35.47
C ALA A 17 -27.44 -84.45 -34.62
N CYS A 18 -28.13 -84.92 -33.57
CA CYS A 18 -28.89 -84.13 -32.65
C CYS A 18 -27.98 -83.23 -31.76
N LEU A 19 -26.82 -83.76 -31.35
CA LEU A 19 -25.83 -82.93 -30.59
C LEU A 19 -25.24 -81.80 -31.44
N VAL A 20 -24.93 -82.03 -32.71
CA VAL A 20 -24.43 -81.07 -33.66
C VAL A 20 -25.52 -80.02 -33.98
N ALA A 21 -26.79 -80.47 -34.17
CA ALA A 21 -27.92 -79.54 -34.38
C ALA A 21 -28.23 -78.66 -33.14
N MET A 22 -28.09 -79.21 -31.90
CA MET A 22 -28.27 -78.52 -30.69
C MET A 22 -27.11 -77.49 -30.42
N GLY A 23 -25.86 -77.88 -30.79
CA GLY A 23 -24.68 -77.02 -30.75
C GLY A 23 -24.79 -75.82 -31.71
N LEU A 24 -25.31 -76.03 -32.92
CA LEU A 24 -25.56 -74.97 -33.91
C LEU A 24 -26.71 -74.08 -33.53
N GLY A 25 -27.75 -74.60 -32.84
CA GLY A 25 -28.86 -73.78 -32.32
C GLY A 25 -28.46 -72.85 -31.17
N VAL A 26 -27.48 -73.26 -30.35
CA VAL A 26 -26.95 -72.43 -29.26
C VAL A 26 -25.97 -71.35 -29.81
N ALA A 27 -25.25 -71.64 -30.90
CA ALA A 27 -24.30 -70.73 -31.52
C ALA A 27 -24.99 -69.55 -32.28
N THR A 28 -26.28 -69.70 -32.65
CA THR A 28 -27.07 -68.65 -33.31
C THR A 28 -28.02 -67.86 -32.40
N TRP A 29 -27.93 -68.06 -31.06
CA TRP A 29 -28.64 -67.17 -30.16
C TRP A 29 -28.03 -65.79 -30.28
N PRO A 30 -28.76 -64.80 -30.81
CA PRO A 30 -28.20 -63.44 -30.89
C PRO A 30 -27.83 -63.01 -29.47
N LEU A 31 -26.55 -62.74 -29.21
CA LEU A 31 -26.08 -62.02 -28.06
C LEU A 31 -26.85 -60.68 -28.07
N ARG A 32 -28.02 -60.69 -27.44
CA ARG A 32 -28.71 -59.42 -27.16
C ARG A 32 -27.76 -58.60 -26.30
N GLU A 33 -27.00 -57.74 -26.95
CA GLU A 33 -26.26 -56.69 -26.24
C GLU A 33 -27.22 -56.09 -25.20
N ARG A 34 -26.92 -56.32 -23.94
CA ARG A 34 -27.66 -55.70 -22.83
C ARG A 34 -27.33 -54.23 -22.88
N VAL A 35 -28.15 -53.47 -23.60
CA VAL A 35 -28.05 -52.02 -23.59
C VAL A 35 -28.27 -51.56 -22.14
N PRO A 36 -27.28 -50.95 -21.50
CA PRO A 36 -27.41 -50.51 -20.13
C PRO A 36 -28.54 -49.46 -20.02
N ALA A 37 -29.43 -49.64 -19.03
CA ALA A 37 -30.52 -48.74 -18.78
C ALA A 37 -30.07 -47.66 -17.78
N VAL A 38 -30.45 -46.41 -18.01
CA VAL A 38 -30.18 -45.29 -17.14
C VAL A 38 -31.31 -45.22 -16.10
N ARG A 39 -31.03 -45.50 -14.82
CA ARG A 39 -32.05 -45.55 -13.77
C ARG A 39 -32.65 -44.19 -13.42
N GLN A 40 -31.94 -43.08 -13.60
CA GLN A 40 -32.38 -41.71 -13.38
C GLN A 40 -31.81 -40.83 -14.51
N ALA A 41 -32.53 -40.72 -15.60
CA ALA A 41 -32.14 -39.89 -16.73
C ALA A 41 -32.71 -38.49 -16.54
N GLN A 42 -31.84 -37.51 -16.36
CA GLN A 42 -32.23 -36.07 -16.48
C GLN A 42 -31.92 -35.65 -17.92
N LEU A 43 -32.99 -35.40 -18.67
CA LEU A 43 -32.90 -34.87 -20.02
C LEU A 43 -33.15 -33.38 -20.01
N ALA A 44 -32.44 -32.65 -20.82
CA ALA A 44 -32.70 -31.25 -21.04
C ALA A 44 -32.64 -30.91 -22.52
N PRO A 45 -33.56 -30.01 -22.98
CA PRO A 45 -33.56 -29.61 -24.37
C PRO A 45 -32.41 -28.62 -24.64
N VAL A 46 -31.84 -28.69 -25.84
CA VAL A 46 -30.97 -27.66 -26.39
C VAL A 46 -31.84 -26.47 -26.78
N VAL A 47 -31.53 -25.32 -26.19
CA VAL A 47 -32.30 -24.10 -26.40
C VAL A 47 -31.47 -23.07 -27.18
N ALA A 48 -32.05 -22.50 -28.23
CA ALA A 48 -31.46 -21.32 -28.86
C ALA A 48 -31.77 -20.07 -28.04
N GLY A 49 -30.77 -19.27 -27.77
CA GLY A 49 -30.92 -18.08 -26.99
C GLY A 49 -29.64 -17.24 -26.97
N GLU A 50 -29.64 -16.22 -26.13
CA GLU A 50 -28.49 -15.35 -25.96
C GLU A 50 -27.51 -15.95 -24.92
N PHE A 51 -26.33 -16.34 -25.36
CA PHE A 51 -25.26 -16.82 -24.47
C PHE A 51 -24.57 -15.61 -23.84
N ARG A 52 -24.57 -15.57 -22.52
CA ARG A 52 -23.92 -14.51 -21.72
C ARG A 52 -22.80 -15.13 -20.92
N ASP A 53 -21.58 -14.74 -21.27
CA ASP A 53 -20.37 -15.14 -20.54
C ASP A 53 -20.11 -14.12 -19.43
N GLU A 54 -20.78 -14.34 -18.31
CA GLU A 54 -20.79 -13.43 -17.16
C GLU A 54 -20.26 -14.13 -15.91
N LEU A 55 -19.48 -13.40 -15.12
CA LEU A 55 -19.01 -13.83 -13.82
C LEU A 55 -19.78 -13.07 -12.73
N PRO A 56 -20.58 -13.75 -11.91
CA PRO A 56 -21.20 -13.12 -10.75
C PRO A 56 -20.13 -12.81 -9.70
N LEU A 57 -20.11 -11.58 -9.22
CA LEU A 57 -19.15 -11.10 -8.22
C LEU A 57 -19.88 -10.34 -7.12
N ARG A 58 -19.32 -10.40 -5.93
CA ARG A 58 -19.70 -9.56 -4.81
C ARG A 58 -18.60 -8.53 -4.60
N ALA A 59 -18.94 -7.26 -4.71
CA ALA A 59 -18.04 -6.14 -4.52
C ALA A 59 -18.40 -5.35 -3.28
N VAL A 60 -17.43 -4.62 -2.73
CA VAL A 60 -17.62 -3.70 -1.62
C VAL A 60 -17.43 -2.27 -2.13
N VAL A 61 -18.33 -1.38 -1.72
CA VAL A 61 -18.23 0.04 -2.04
C VAL A 61 -17.07 0.67 -1.27
N GLU A 62 -16.16 1.29 -1.98
CA GLU A 62 -15.08 2.10 -1.42
C GLU A 62 -15.19 3.55 -1.93
N PRO A 63 -14.80 4.54 -1.12
CA PRO A 63 -14.66 5.90 -1.62
C PRO A 63 -13.54 5.94 -2.66
N LEU A 64 -13.68 6.79 -3.67
CA LEU A 64 -12.65 6.97 -4.69
C LEU A 64 -11.40 7.65 -4.11
N ARG A 65 -11.62 8.56 -3.16
CA ARG A 65 -10.56 9.25 -2.41
C ARG A 65 -10.78 9.10 -0.92
N SER A 66 -9.76 8.64 -0.23
CA SER A 66 -9.73 8.58 1.23
C SER A 66 -8.32 8.80 1.73
N VAL A 67 -8.20 9.45 2.89
CA VAL A 67 -6.93 9.62 3.60
C VAL A 67 -7.03 8.90 4.93
N GLN A 68 -6.03 8.07 5.21
CA GLN A 68 -5.91 7.37 6.47
C GLN A 68 -5.47 8.32 7.57
N LEU A 69 -6.10 8.23 8.73
CA LEU A 69 -5.75 8.96 9.93
C LEU A 69 -4.95 8.06 10.84
N ASP A 70 -3.65 8.34 10.92
CA ASP A 70 -2.75 7.69 11.87
C ASP A 70 -2.31 8.71 12.92
N ALA A 71 -2.10 8.27 14.16
CA ALA A 71 -1.58 9.12 15.22
C ALA A 71 -0.17 9.61 14.84
N GLN A 72 0.05 10.92 14.89
CA GLN A 72 1.36 11.52 14.58
C GLN A 72 2.30 11.49 15.77
N GLU A 73 1.76 11.63 16.98
CA GLU A 73 2.51 11.73 18.25
C GLU A 73 1.99 10.71 19.27
N ALA A 74 2.86 10.34 20.21
CA ALA A 74 2.47 9.53 21.35
C ALA A 74 1.80 10.40 22.42
N GLY A 75 0.77 9.87 23.05
CA GLY A 75 0.13 10.56 24.17
C GLY A 75 -1.15 9.88 24.62
N ARG A 76 -1.76 10.48 25.65
CA ARG A 76 -3.08 10.08 26.12
C ARG A 76 -4.13 11.01 25.53
N VAL A 77 -5.22 10.45 25.01
CA VAL A 77 -6.33 11.25 24.50
C VAL A 77 -6.97 12.03 25.62
N GLU A 78 -6.83 13.36 25.59
CA GLU A 78 -7.41 14.29 26.55
C GLU A 78 -8.85 14.63 26.20
N ALA A 79 -9.09 14.92 24.91
CA ALA A 79 -10.41 15.28 24.41
C ALA A 79 -10.61 14.80 22.99
N VAL A 80 -11.83 14.35 22.69
CA VAL A 80 -12.29 14.01 21.35
C VAL A 80 -13.32 15.06 20.95
N LEU A 81 -13.07 15.76 19.84
CA LEU A 81 -13.83 16.94 19.41
C LEU A 81 -14.88 16.62 18.35
N VAL A 82 -14.75 15.46 17.69
CA VAL A 82 -15.62 14.99 16.60
C VAL A 82 -16.01 13.56 16.82
N ARG A 83 -17.07 13.09 16.16
CA ARG A 83 -17.57 11.72 16.23
C ARG A 83 -17.38 10.99 14.92
N ASP A 84 -17.38 9.66 14.98
CA ASP A 84 -17.41 8.84 13.76
C ASP A 84 -18.66 9.17 12.93
N GLY A 85 -18.47 9.38 11.62
CA GLY A 85 -19.53 9.80 10.71
C GLY A 85 -19.71 11.31 10.54
N ASP A 86 -19.05 12.16 11.35
CA ASP A 86 -19.10 13.62 11.18
C ASP A 86 -18.38 14.06 9.91
N THR A 87 -18.85 15.16 9.33
CA THR A 87 -18.17 15.85 8.23
C THR A 87 -17.26 16.93 8.80
N VAL A 88 -15.99 16.90 8.40
CA VAL A 88 -14.96 17.81 8.87
C VAL A 88 -14.36 18.62 7.72
N ALA A 89 -13.99 19.86 7.99
CA ALA A 89 -13.22 20.69 7.05
C ALA A 89 -11.72 20.36 7.17
N GLU A 90 -10.95 20.66 6.14
CA GLU A 90 -9.49 20.59 6.19
C GLU A 90 -8.95 21.48 7.33
N GLY A 91 -8.02 20.97 8.12
CA GLY A 91 -7.45 21.64 9.29
C GLY A 91 -8.35 21.65 10.54
N ALA A 92 -9.58 21.13 10.49
CA ALA A 92 -10.44 21.03 11.66
C ALA A 92 -9.81 20.16 12.75
N PRO A 93 -9.86 20.54 14.03
CA PRO A 93 -9.32 19.74 15.11
C PRO A 93 -10.22 18.53 15.36
N LEU A 94 -9.59 17.33 15.43
CA LEU A 94 -10.29 16.04 15.60
C LEU A 94 -10.26 15.58 17.05
N PHE A 95 -9.08 15.56 17.64
CA PHE A 95 -8.86 15.21 19.04
C PHE A 95 -7.57 15.83 19.54
N ARG A 96 -7.41 15.88 20.87
CA ARG A 96 -6.22 16.40 21.54
C ARG A 96 -5.58 15.31 22.37
N LEU A 97 -4.25 15.25 22.29
CA LEU A 97 -3.40 14.41 23.11
C LEU A 97 -2.76 15.22 24.22
N HIS A 98 -2.54 14.60 25.36
CA HIS A 98 -1.70 15.07 26.45
C HIS A 98 -0.47 14.16 26.55
N SER A 99 0.72 14.75 26.54
CA SER A 99 2.00 14.03 26.66
C SER A 99 2.87 14.69 27.71
N PRO A 100 2.83 14.21 28.97
CA PRO A 100 3.67 14.73 30.06
C PRO A 100 5.17 14.66 29.75
N GLU A 101 5.58 13.63 29.02
CA GLU A 101 6.97 13.44 28.63
C GLU A 101 7.45 14.57 27.69
N GLN A 102 6.64 14.95 26.72
CA GLN A 102 6.96 16.06 25.81
C GLN A 102 7.00 17.41 26.58
N GLU A 103 6.09 17.61 27.50
CA GLU A 103 6.07 18.83 28.33
C GLU A 103 7.32 18.91 29.20
N GLN A 104 7.70 17.83 29.87
CA GLN A 104 8.92 17.76 30.67
C GLN A 104 10.18 18.01 29.84
N LEU A 105 10.27 17.40 28.65
CA LEU A 105 11.40 17.58 27.75
C LEU A 105 11.49 19.05 27.27
N LEU A 106 10.34 19.67 26.94
CA LEU A 106 10.28 21.07 26.54
C LEU A 106 10.79 22.00 27.67
N MET A 107 10.33 21.76 28.92
CA MET A 107 10.79 22.52 30.09
C MET A 107 12.30 22.37 30.33
N GLN A 108 12.83 21.14 30.27
CA GLN A 108 14.26 20.88 30.42
C GLN A 108 15.10 21.60 29.35
N ARG A 109 14.71 21.50 28.09
CA ARG A 109 15.42 22.16 26.99
C ARG A 109 15.30 23.68 27.03
N SER A 110 14.17 24.23 27.46
CA SER A 110 14.01 25.68 27.64
C SER A 110 14.89 26.22 28.75
N ALA A 111 15.01 25.47 29.87
CA ALA A 111 15.92 25.83 30.97
C ALA A 111 17.40 25.78 30.51
N GLU A 112 17.80 24.76 29.75
CA GLU A 112 19.14 24.66 29.18
C GLU A 112 19.48 25.87 28.27
N VAL A 113 18.55 26.25 27.37
CA VAL A 113 18.73 27.41 26.50
C VAL A 113 18.86 28.68 27.34
N ALA A 114 18.00 28.86 28.35
CA ALA A 114 18.06 30.04 29.23
C ALA A 114 19.39 30.12 29.98
N GLN A 115 19.90 29.03 30.49
CA GLN A 115 21.20 28.95 31.16
C GLN A 115 22.35 29.30 30.21
N GLN A 116 22.36 28.80 29.00
CA GLN A 116 23.40 29.12 28.02
C GLN A 116 23.35 30.58 27.57
N LEU A 117 22.15 31.15 27.42
CA LEU A 117 21.99 32.58 27.14
C LEU A 117 22.54 33.45 28.29
N ALA A 118 22.29 33.07 29.54
CA ALA A 118 22.87 33.75 30.70
C ALA A 118 24.41 33.66 30.68
N ASN A 119 24.99 32.49 30.39
CA ASN A 119 26.42 32.33 30.26
C ASN A 119 27.04 33.24 29.17
N VAL A 120 26.40 33.30 28.00
CA VAL A 120 26.84 34.19 26.88
C VAL A 120 26.77 35.64 27.33
N SER A 121 25.71 36.05 28.07
CA SER A 121 25.56 37.43 28.59
C SER A 121 26.67 37.77 29.56
N VAL A 122 27.02 36.89 30.51
CA VAL A 122 28.14 37.08 31.45
C VAL A 122 29.47 37.23 30.69
N GLN A 123 29.73 36.36 29.69
CA GLN A 123 30.97 36.43 28.89
C GLN A 123 31.06 37.75 28.08
N ARG A 124 29.93 38.22 27.51
CA ARG A 124 29.88 39.52 26.82
C ARG A 124 30.17 40.69 27.75
N SER A 125 29.62 40.65 28.96
CA SER A 125 29.90 41.68 29.97
C SER A 125 31.36 41.66 30.40
N ALA A 126 31.94 40.48 30.59
CA ALA A 126 33.36 40.30 30.91
C ALA A 126 34.28 40.83 29.80
N LEU A 127 33.95 40.54 28.52
CA LEU A 127 34.67 41.09 27.37
C LEU A 127 34.59 42.63 27.34
N ALA A 128 33.41 43.19 27.53
CA ALA A 128 33.22 44.65 27.55
C ALA A 128 34.08 45.33 28.63
N SER A 129 34.11 44.72 29.82
CA SER A 129 34.96 45.21 30.94
C SER A 129 36.47 45.10 30.61
N SER A 130 36.90 43.98 30.07
CA SER A 130 38.32 43.80 29.64
C SER A 130 38.70 44.78 28.54
N LEU A 131 37.88 45.00 27.51
CA LEU A 131 38.12 46.01 26.47
C LEU A 131 38.22 47.45 27.06
N ALA A 132 37.41 47.78 28.05
CA ALA A 132 37.47 49.07 28.70
C ALA A 132 38.78 49.23 29.52
N GLN A 133 39.24 48.17 30.16
CA GLN A 133 40.50 48.16 30.88
C GLN A 133 41.71 48.24 29.91
N ASN A 134 41.70 47.48 28.86
CA ASN A 134 42.75 47.45 27.81
C ASN A 134 42.90 48.83 27.16
N ARG A 135 41.80 49.53 26.89
CA ARG A 135 41.82 50.91 26.35
C ARG A 135 42.52 51.86 27.30
N ARG A 136 42.30 51.79 28.63
CA ARG A 136 42.97 52.64 29.63
C ARG A 136 44.47 52.37 29.67
N GLU A 137 44.87 51.10 29.68
CA GLU A 137 46.28 50.68 29.65
C GLU A 137 46.98 51.18 28.39
N LEU A 138 46.38 50.97 27.20
CA LEU A 138 46.95 51.49 25.94
C LEU A 138 47.08 53.04 25.98
N ALA A 139 46.11 53.74 26.51
CA ALA A 139 46.18 55.21 26.66
C ALA A 139 47.35 55.64 27.56
N GLN A 140 47.62 54.92 28.65
CA GLN A 140 48.76 55.17 29.53
C GLN A 140 50.10 54.92 28.82
N LEU A 141 50.23 53.78 28.11
CA LEU A 141 51.43 53.44 27.35
C LEU A 141 51.69 54.41 26.21
N GLN A 142 50.65 54.87 25.53
CA GLN A 142 50.74 55.91 24.49
C GLN A 142 51.25 57.23 25.06
N ALA A 143 50.73 57.66 26.21
CA ALA A 143 51.18 58.88 26.89
C ALA A 143 52.66 58.77 27.31
N ALA A 144 53.08 57.60 27.86
CA ALA A 144 54.47 57.34 28.22
C ALA A 144 55.41 57.34 27.00
N GLN A 145 54.99 56.76 25.88
CA GLN A 145 55.77 56.78 24.62
C GLN A 145 55.90 58.23 24.09
N GLN A 146 54.83 59.03 24.06
CA GLN A 146 54.86 60.42 23.63
C GLN A 146 55.79 61.27 24.53
N GLN A 147 55.75 61.05 25.84
CA GLN A 147 56.67 61.71 26.79
C GLN A 147 58.11 61.35 26.51
N ALA A 148 58.43 60.06 26.34
CA ALA A 148 59.79 59.61 26.02
C ALA A 148 60.29 60.13 24.68
N GLU A 149 59.40 60.25 23.69
CA GLU A 149 59.70 60.81 22.38
C GLU A 149 60.03 62.32 22.46
N ALA A 150 59.19 63.08 23.21
CA ALA A 150 59.43 64.52 23.43
C ALA A 150 60.75 64.79 24.16
N GLU A 151 61.08 63.90 25.18
CA GLU A 151 62.37 64.01 25.88
C GLU A 151 63.55 63.68 24.97
N HIS A 152 63.44 62.59 24.19
CA HIS A 152 64.48 62.23 23.23
C HIS A 152 64.73 63.36 22.18
N GLN A 153 63.67 63.94 21.63
CA GLN A 153 63.77 65.06 20.70
C GLN A 153 64.43 66.31 21.35
N ARG A 154 64.16 66.59 22.59
CA ARG A 154 64.76 67.66 23.36
C ARG A 154 66.28 67.41 23.58
N GLN A 155 66.64 66.22 24.05
CA GLN A 155 68.04 65.79 24.23
C GLN A 155 68.80 65.76 22.92
N ALA A 156 68.20 65.36 21.82
CA ALA A 156 68.84 65.35 20.50
C ALA A 156 69.15 66.77 20.00
N ARG A 157 68.28 67.73 20.24
CA ARG A 157 68.57 69.17 19.91
C ARG A 157 69.67 69.74 20.78
N LEU A 158 69.64 69.48 22.07
CA LEU A 158 70.65 69.98 22.96
C LEU A 158 72.05 69.30 22.73
N ALA A 159 72.08 68.06 22.27
CA ALA A 159 73.32 67.35 21.89
C ALA A 159 73.87 67.95 20.55
N ALA A 160 73.03 68.33 19.61
CA ALA A 160 73.48 69.01 18.38
C ALA A 160 74.16 70.34 18.65
N ASP A 161 73.65 71.02 19.69
CA ASP A 161 74.23 72.32 20.18
C ASP A 161 75.37 72.19 21.14
N GLY A 162 75.81 70.87 21.46
CA GLY A 162 76.97 70.61 22.31
C GLY A 162 76.72 70.73 23.83
N PHE A 163 75.44 70.88 24.27
CA PHE A 163 75.06 71.17 25.66
C PHE A 163 74.84 69.92 26.53
N VAL A 164 74.81 68.70 25.90
CA VAL A 164 74.47 67.46 26.60
C VAL A 164 75.57 66.38 26.29
N ALA A 165 75.82 65.58 27.32
CA ALA A 165 76.76 64.45 27.18
C ALA A 165 76.18 63.33 26.28
N PRO A 166 76.94 62.64 25.45
CA PRO A 166 76.48 61.55 24.60
C PRO A 166 75.65 60.46 25.32
N ALA A 167 76.09 60.15 26.56
CA ALA A 167 75.43 59.18 27.44
C ALA A 167 73.95 59.53 27.77
N ALA A 168 73.59 60.82 27.88
CA ALA A 168 72.22 61.26 28.15
C ALA A 168 71.32 61.12 26.88
N LEU A 169 71.89 61.40 25.71
CA LEU A 169 71.17 61.14 24.44
C LEU A 169 70.90 59.64 24.28
N GLU A 170 71.92 58.81 24.50
CA GLU A 170 71.77 57.36 24.40
C GLU A 170 70.81 56.77 25.45
N HIS A 171 70.75 57.34 26.66
CA HIS A 171 69.77 56.97 27.66
C HIS A 171 68.30 57.32 27.19
N SER A 172 68.07 58.52 26.69
CA SER A 172 66.76 58.94 26.20
C SER A 172 66.31 58.06 25.00
N GLN A 173 67.26 57.69 24.10
CA GLN A 173 66.98 56.81 22.97
C GLN A 173 66.54 55.42 23.46
N ARG A 174 67.25 54.82 24.48
CA ARG A 174 66.87 53.55 25.07
C ARG A 174 65.47 53.61 25.74
N GLN A 175 65.17 54.71 26.44
CA GLN A 175 63.82 54.91 27.03
C GLN A 175 62.73 54.96 25.97
N LEU A 176 62.90 55.68 24.88
CA LEU A 176 61.98 55.74 23.80
C LEU A 176 61.78 54.38 23.12
N ALA A 177 62.88 53.66 22.85
CA ALA A 177 62.85 52.31 22.31
C ALA A 177 62.05 51.33 23.19
N LEU A 178 62.28 51.36 24.52
CA LEU A 178 61.57 50.55 25.48
C LEU A 178 60.08 50.86 25.51
N ALA A 179 59.70 52.16 25.59
CA ALA A 179 58.30 52.61 25.62
C ALA A 179 57.57 52.20 24.30
N THR A 180 58.27 52.34 23.15
CA THR A 180 57.69 51.93 21.86
C THR A 180 57.48 50.43 21.78
N THR A 181 58.45 49.62 22.22
CA THR A 181 58.35 48.16 22.23
C THR A 181 57.25 47.68 23.15
N LEU A 182 57.12 48.22 24.36
CA LEU A 182 56.06 47.87 25.31
C LEU A 182 54.68 48.18 24.73
N LEU A 183 54.50 49.37 24.10
CA LEU A 183 53.25 49.77 23.47
C LEU A 183 52.87 48.80 22.32
N GLN A 184 53.82 48.44 21.47
CA GLN A 184 53.61 47.52 20.35
C GLN A 184 53.24 46.12 20.82
N GLN A 185 53.98 45.58 21.78
CA GLN A 185 53.71 44.27 22.35
C GLN A 185 52.31 44.23 22.99
N THR A 186 52.00 45.16 23.88
CA THR A 186 50.72 45.22 24.54
C THR A 186 49.57 45.35 23.54
N ARG A 187 49.71 46.17 22.47
CA ARG A 187 48.72 46.24 21.39
C ARG A 187 48.49 44.89 20.70
N GLN A 188 49.56 44.18 20.41
CA GLN A 188 49.48 42.90 19.75
C GLN A 188 48.83 41.85 20.62
N ASP A 189 49.25 41.76 21.90
CA ASP A 189 48.71 40.81 22.88
C ASP A 189 47.20 41.05 23.10
N GLN A 190 46.79 42.32 23.31
CA GLN A 190 45.39 42.67 23.47
C GLN A 190 44.56 42.38 22.23
N HIS A 191 45.16 42.56 21.03
CA HIS A 191 44.45 42.27 19.77
C HIS A 191 44.20 40.75 19.67
N VAL A 192 45.18 39.90 19.92
CA VAL A 192 45.05 38.44 19.92
C VAL A 192 44.06 37.98 20.96
N GLU A 193 44.14 38.53 22.19
CA GLU A 193 43.20 38.20 23.27
C GLU A 193 41.74 38.58 22.87
N ALA A 194 41.52 39.76 22.32
CA ALA A 194 40.21 40.22 21.87
C ALA A 194 39.65 39.30 20.75
N GLN A 195 40.48 38.93 19.78
CA GLN A 195 40.10 37.99 18.73
C GLN A 195 39.70 36.65 19.27
N THR A 196 40.53 36.05 20.17
CA THR A 196 40.24 34.75 20.79
C THR A 196 38.93 34.76 21.55
N ARG A 197 38.71 35.77 22.36
CA ARG A 197 37.46 35.95 23.13
C ARG A 197 36.24 36.15 22.21
N GLN A 198 36.39 36.93 21.12
CA GLN A 198 35.33 37.12 20.17
C GLN A 198 34.97 35.76 19.46
N GLN A 199 35.99 35.00 19.05
CA GLN A 199 35.76 33.67 18.44
C GLN A 199 35.02 32.74 19.42
N SER A 200 35.41 32.75 20.70
CA SER A 200 34.70 31.94 21.72
C SER A 200 33.25 32.37 21.88
N LEU A 201 32.94 33.68 21.88
CA LEU A 201 31.58 34.20 21.92
C LEU A 201 30.77 33.80 20.68
N ASP A 202 31.37 33.84 19.50
CA ASP A 202 30.71 33.44 18.26
C ASP A 202 30.41 31.94 18.24
N GLU A 203 31.30 31.09 18.81
CA GLU A 203 31.05 29.67 19.00
C GLU A 203 29.90 29.40 19.97
N MET A 204 29.90 30.08 21.11
CA MET A 204 28.81 30.00 22.09
C MET A 204 27.47 30.45 21.47
N ALA A 205 27.47 31.55 20.70
CA ALA A 205 26.27 32.07 20.04
C ALA A 205 25.73 31.03 19.01
N ARG A 206 26.62 30.37 18.25
CA ARG A 206 26.21 29.30 17.32
C ARG A 206 25.63 28.11 18.06
N ALA A 207 26.21 27.71 19.17
CA ALA A 207 25.68 26.63 20.02
C ALA A 207 24.27 26.98 20.54
N VAL A 208 24.07 28.20 21.05
CA VAL A 208 22.75 28.67 21.51
C VAL A 208 21.73 28.68 20.37
N GLN A 209 22.09 29.10 19.15
CA GLN A 209 21.21 29.02 17.99
C GLN A 209 20.83 27.59 17.64
N GLY A 210 21.76 26.64 17.80
CA GLY A 210 21.49 25.21 17.62
C GLY A 210 20.43 24.71 18.62
N LEU A 211 20.61 25.03 19.89
CA LEU A 211 19.68 24.68 20.95
C LEU A 211 18.29 25.32 20.74
N GLN A 212 18.23 26.59 20.32
CA GLN A 212 16.98 27.28 20.03
C GLN A 212 16.22 26.65 18.87
N ARG A 213 16.92 26.22 17.80
CA ARG A 213 16.30 25.46 16.70
C ARG A 213 15.73 24.13 17.19
N GLY A 214 16.47 23.41 18.04
CA GLY A 214 15.97 22.18 18.68
C GLY A 214 14.70 22.43 19.49
N LEU A 215 14.66 23.52 20.26
CA LEU A 215 13.49 23.93 21.04
C LEU A 215 12.28 24.23 20.12
N GLN A 216 12.50 24.90 18.99
CA GLN A 216 11.43 25.18 18.00
C GLN A 216 10.85 23.90 17.40
N LEU A 217 11.69 22.87 17.12
CA LEU A 217 11.23 21.57 16.65
C LEU A 217 10.34 20.88 17.70
N LEU A 218 10.74 20.91 18.97
CA LEU A 218 9.92 20.39 20.06
C LEU A 218 8.58 21.14 20.22
N ALA A 219 8.60 22.45 20.07
CA ALA A 219 7.37 23.25 20.10
C ALA A 219 6.40 22.86 18.98
N ARG A 220 6.90 22.64 17.76
CA ARG A 220 6.08 22.14 16.63
C ARG A 220 5.54 20.73 16.87
N SER A 221 6.31 19.86 17.53
CA SER A 221 5.81 18.52 17.92
C SER A 221 4.65 18.65 18.90
N ARG A 222 4.69 19.62 19.82
CA ARG A 222 3.57 19.91 20.72
C ARG A 222 2.30 20.38 19.99
N GLU A 223 2.43 21.15 18.91
CA GLU A 223 1.28 21.56 18.09
C GLU A 223 0.59 20.34 17.44
N ARG A 224 1.36 19.27 17.13
CA ARG A 224 0.84 18.00 16.58
C ARG A 224 0.10 17.12 17.60
N LEU A 225 0.16 17.47 18.90
CA LEU A 225 -0.70 16.85 19.90
C LEU A 225 -2.18 17.17 19.68
N GLU A 226 -2.51 18.25 18.99
CA GLU A 226 -3.84 18.51 18.44
C GLU A 226 -3.89 17.97 17.02
N GLN A 227 -4.44 16.76 16.88
CA GLN A 227 -4.58 16.11 15.58
C GLN A 227 -5.66 16.81 14.76
N ARG A 228 -5.30 17.23 13.55
CA ARG A 228 -6.17 17.94 12.62
C ARG A 228 -6.47 17.13 11.39
N ALA A 229 -7.61 17.40 10.75
CA ALA A 229 -8.02 16.77 9.51
C ALA A 229 -7.08 17.17 8.35
N PRO A 230 -6.45 16.21 7.65
CA PRO A 230 -5.55 16.49 6.51
C PRO A 230 -6.31 16.90 5.25
N MET A 231 -7.62 16.65 5.18
CA MET A 231 -8.50 17.03 4.08
C MET A 231 -9.92 17.23 4.60
N ALA A 232 -10.74 17.93 3.84
CA ALA A 232 -12.18 17.97 4.08
C ALA A 232 -12.82 16.63 3.69
N GLY A 233 -13.80 16.17 4.48
CA GLY A 233 -14.48 14.91 4.19
C GLY A 233 -15.24 14.37 5.39
N ARG A 234 -15.71 13.11 5.25
CA ARG A 234 -16.46 12.41 6.29
C ARG A 234 -15.57 11.41 7.02
N LEU A 235 -15.59 11.48 8.35
CA LEU A 235 -14.88 10.51 9.21
C LEU A 235 -15.52 9.12 9.12
N SER A 236 -14.68 8.10 9.03
CA SER A 236 -15.09 6.70 8.92
C SER A 236 -14.15 5.80 9.72
N GLY A 237 -14.72 5.00 10.62
CA GLY A 237 -13.97 4.12 11.51
C GLY A 237 -13.12 4.88 12.53
N PHE A 238 -13.56 6.06 12.97
CA PHE A 238 -12.86 6.90 13.92
C PHE A 238 -13.02 6.37 15.34
N THR A 239 -11.91 5.88 15.92
CA THR A 239 -11.91 5.08 17.15
C THR A 239 -11.32 5.74 18.40
N PRO A 240 -10.72 6.95 18.40
CA PRO A 240 -10.13 7.54 19.59
C PRO A 240 -11.14 7.70 20.73
N GLN A 241 -10.74 7.30 21.94
CA GLN A 241 -11.55 7.44 23.15
C GLN A 241 -10.78 8.24 24.19
N VAL A 242 -11.47 9.11 24.91
CA VAL A 242 -10.87 9.90 26.00
C VAL A 242 -10.27 8.96 27.05
N GLY A 243 -9.03 9.21 27.42
CA GLY A 243 -8.26 8.42 28.36
C GLY A 243 -7.46 7.27 27.74
N ALA A 244 -7.68 6.93 26.46
CA ALA A 244 -6.86 5.94 25.76
C ALA A 244 -5.45 6.48 25.47
N SER A 245 -4.45 5.59 25.47
CA SER A 245 -3.09 5.91 25.05
C SER A 245 -2.91 5.52 23.59
N VAL A 246 -2.36 6.41 22.79
CA VAL A 246 -2.06 6.18 21.37
C VAL A 246 -0.57 6.26 21.10
N ARG A 247 -0.11 5.54 20.07
CA ARG A 247 1.29 5.50 19.63
C ARG A 247 1.42 6.06 18.22
N PRO A 248 2.57 6.63 17.85
CA PRO A 248 2.81 7.09 16.50
C PRO A 248 2.60 5.95 15.48
N GLY A 249 1.86 6.24 14.39
CA GLY A 249 1.50 5.26 13.37
C GLY A 249 0.31 4.36 13.73
N GLU A 250 -0.31 4.53 14.89
CA GLU A 250 -1.55 3.83 15.24
C GLU A 250 -2.70 4.36 14.39
N ARG A 251 -3.42 3.43 13.74
CA ARG A 251 -4.56 3.77 12.89
C ARG A 251 -5.74 4.21 13.75
N LEU A 252 -6.24 5.40 13.49
CA LEU A 252 -7.34 6.02 14.24
C LEU A 252 -8.63 6.12 13.43
N GLY A 253 -8.58 5.87 12.13
CA GLY A 253 -9.70 5.97 11.21
C GLY A 253 -9.27 6.42 9.82
N ARG A 254 -10.21 6.97 9.06
CA ARG A 254 -9.95 7.59 7.74
C ARG A 254 -10.93 8.73 7.50
N ILE A 255 -10.56 9.62 6.59
CA ILE A 255 -11.46 10.63 6.05
C ILE A 255 -11.77 10.26 4.60
N ASP A 256 -13.04 10.10 4.31
CA ASP A 256 -13.57 9.79 2.98
C ASP A 256 -14.08 11.07 2.33
N ASP A 257 -13.73 11.31 1.07
CA ASP A 257 -14.24 12.44 0.27
C ASP A 257 -15.66 12.10 -0.22
N PRO A 258 -16.71 12.76 0.29
CA PRO A 258 -18.09 12.47 -0.09
C PRO A 258 -18.40 12.87 -1.53
N ASP A 259 -17.73 13.89 -2.07
CA ASP A 259 -17.95 14.44 -3.40
C ASP A 259 -17.07 13.77 -4.45
N GLY A 260 -16.02 13.07 -4.02
CA GLY A 260 -15.07 12.34 -4.87
C GLY A 260 -15.66 11.11 -5.57
N GLY A 261 -16.90 10.72 -5.23
CA GLY A 261 -17.54 9.53 -5.78
C GLY A 261 -17.11 8.23 -5.10
N THR A 262 -17.72 7.12 -5.54
CA THR A 262 -17.44 5.77 -5.04
C THR A 262 -17.00 4.84 -6.15
N GLN A 263 -16.23 3.83 -5.81
CA GLN A 263 -15.82 2.71 -6.65
C GLN A 263 -16.20 1.39 -5.98
N LEU A 264 -16.17 0.33 -6.74
CA LEU A 264 -16.39 -1.02 -6.23
C LEU A 264 -15.08 -1.79 -6.22
N LEU A 265 -14.77 -2.42 -5.11
CA LEU A 265 -13.68 -3.39 -5.00
C LEU A 265 -14.29 -4.79 -4.96
N ALA A 266 -13.95 -5.63 -5.93
CA ALA A 266 -14.36 -7.03 -5.99
C ALA A 266 -13.15 -7.97 -5.92
N GLU A 267 -13.37 -9.17 -5.39
CA GLU A 267 -12.41 -10.26 -5.42
C GLU A 267 -12.79 -11.23 -6.53
N VAL A 268 -11.84 -11.56 -7.37
CA VAL A 268 -11.98 -12.49 -8.50
C VAL A 268 -10.98 -13.63 -8.31
N ASP A 269 -11.40 -14.87 -8.54
CA ASP A 269 -10.53 -16.04 -8.50
C ASP A 269 -9.40 -15.90 -9.54
N GLU A 270 -8.17 -16.29 -9.17
CA GLU A 270 -6.98 -16.23 -10.01
C GLU A 270 -7.16 -16.92 -11.37
N PHE A 271 -7.99 -17.95 -11.43
CA PHE A 271 -8.32 -18.65 -12.66
C PHE A 271 -8.85 -17.73 -13.76
N TYR A 272 -9.57 -16.66 -13.39
CA TYR A 272 -10.16 -15.72 -14.34
C TYR A 272 -9.21 -14.57 -14.74
N LEU A 273 -8.04 -14.42 -14.08
CA LEU A 273 -7.09 -13.33 -14.34
C LEU A 273 -6.72 -13.15 -15.83
N PRO A 274 -6.41 -14.24 -16.59
CA PRO A 274 -6.04 -14.09 -18.00
C PRO A 274 -7.17 -13.55 -18.89
N ARG A 275 -8.42 -13.58 -18.39
CA ARG A 275 -9.61 -13.12 -19.10
C ARG A 275 -10.04 -11.69 -18.72
N LEU A 276 -9.41 -11.13 -17.68
CA LEU A 276 -9.72 -9.78 -17.20
C LEU A 276 -9.04 -8.73 -18.08
N GLN A 277 -9.80 -7.79 -18.58
CA GLN A 277 -9.31 -6.67 -19.37
C GLN A 277 -9.94 -5.36 -18.86
N VAL A 278 -9.11 -4.33 -18.71
CA VAL A 278 -9.58 -2.99 -18.36
C VAL A 278 -10.55 -2.52 -19.44
N GLY A 279 -11.66 -1.94 -19.02
CA GLY A 279 -12.75 -1.51 -19.91
C GLY A 279 -13.89 -2.53 -20.06
N GLN A 280 -13.76 -3.76 -19.53
CA GLN A 280 -14.86 -4.73 -19.53
C GLN A 280 -16.07 -4.18 -18.80
N ALA A 281 -17.24 -4.38 -19.42
CA ALA A 281 -18.53 -3.97 -18.86
C ALA A 281 -18.95 -4.91 -17.72
N ALA A 282 -19.57 -4.32 -16.72
CA ALA A 282 -20.25 -5.05 -15.67
C ALA A 282 -21.61 -4.42 -15.41
N THR A 283 -22.53 -5.21 -14.90
CA THR A 283 -23.89 -4.76 -14.58
C THR A 283 -24.21 -5.05 -13.12
N SER A 284 -24.87 -4.11 -12.45
CA SER A 284 -25.42 -4.29 -11.12
C SER A 284 -26.86 -3.77 -11.05
N ALA A 285 -27.53 -4.00 -9.93
CA ALA A 285 -28.87 -3.44 -9.68
C ALA A 285 -28.87 -1.89 -9.65
N HIS A 286 -27.71 -1.28 -9.44
CA HIS A 286 -27.56 0.18 -9.32
C HIS A 286 -27.07 0.86 -10.61
N GLY A 287 -26.87 0.09 -11.69
CA GLY A 287 -26.47 0.61 -12.99
C GLY A 287 -25.24 -0.07 -13.60
N PRO A 288 -24.85 0.39 -14.79
CA PRO A 288 -23.70 -0.15 -15.52
C PRO A 288 -22.37 0.33 -14.92
N LEU A 289 -21.37 -0.55 -14.98
CA LEU A 289 -20.03 -0.39 -14.44
C LEU A 289 -18.99 -0.75 -15.49
N ALA A 290 -17.77 -0.27 -15.32
CA ALA A 290 -16.62 -0.74 -16.08
C ALA A 290 -15.49 -1.17 -15.14
N LEU A 291 -14.75 -2.22 -15.52
CA LEU A 291 -13.50 -2.61 -14.90
C LEU A 291 -12.46 -1.56 -15.22
N THR A 292 -11.99 -0.85 -14.20
CA THR A 292 -10.99 0.22 -14.38
C THR A 292 -9.57 -0.22 -14.05
N GLN A 293 -9.44 -1.17 -13.13
CA GLN A 293 -8.12 -1.63 -12.70
C GLN A 293 -8.16 -3.06 -12.17
N THR A 294 -7.16 -3.85 -12.54
CA THR A 294 -6.82 -5.11 -11.87
C THR A 294 -5.60 -4.88 -11.01
N LEU A 295 -5.72 -5.15 -9.71
CA LEU A 295 -4.60 -4.98 -8.77
C LEU A 295 -3.61 -6.15 -8.95
N PRO A 296 -2.30 -5.90 -8.99
CA PRO A 296 -1.31 -6.92 -9.33
C PRO A 296 -1.11 -7.98 -8.24
N GLN A 297 -1.57 -7.72 -7.02
CA GLN A 297 -1.35 -8.62 -5.90
C GLN A 297 -2.47 -9.64 -5.79
N VAL A 298 -2.10 -10.92 -5.82
CA VAL A 298 -2.98 -12.07 -5.54
C VAL A 298 -2.80 -12.48 -4.08
N GLN A 299 -3.90 -12.63 -3.34
CA GLN A 299 -3.91 -13.08 -1.96
C GLN A 299 -4.89 -14.23 -1.79
N GLY A 300 -4.41 -15.38 -1.31
CA GLY A 300 -5.27 -16.56 -1.09
C GLY A 300 -5.94 -17.07 -2.37
N GLY A 301 -5.29 -17.01 -3.55
CA GLY A 301 -5.86 -17.43 -4.83
C GLY A 301 -6.87 -16.45 -5.42
N LYS A 302 -6.96 -15.21 -4.87
CA LYS A 302 -7.87 -14.18 -5.35
C LYS A 302 -7.14 -12.91 -5.73
N ALA A 303 -7.49 -12.35 -6.87
CA ALA A 303 -7.09 -11.03 -7.32
C ALA A 303 -8.18 -9.99 -6.99
N ARG A 304 -7.78 -8.77 -6.70
CA ARG A 304 -8.70 -7.68 -6.48
C ARG A 304 -8.83 -6.82 -7.71
N VAL A 305 -10.06 -6.46 -8.05
CA VAL A 305 -10.40 -5.62 -9.21
C VAL A 305 -11.22 -4.41 -8.77
N ARG A 306 -11.00 -3.28 -9.41
CA ARG A 306 -11.76 -2.05 -9.21
C ARG A 306 -12.67 -1.80 -10.38
N LEU A 307 -13.92 -1.47 -10.06
CA LEU A 307 -14.93 -1.10 -11.04
C LEU A 307 -15.47 0.29 -10.70
N GLN A 308 -15.77 1.06 -11.72
CA GLN A 308 -16.36 2.38 -11.58
C GLN A 308 -17.68 2.48 -12.35
N TRP A 309 -18.55 3.36 -11.90
CA TRP A 309 -19.83 3.64 -12.54
C TRP A 309 -19.62 4.39 -13.85
N HIS A 310 -20.37 4.00 -14.89
CA HIS A 310 -20.32 4.68 -16.19
C HIS A 310 -21.04 6.03 -16.20
N ALA A 311 -22.06 6.16 -15.36
CA ALA A 311 -22.91 7.34 -15.25
C ALA A 311 -22.84 7.91 -13.82
N GLN A 312 -23.91 8.53 -13.35
CA GLN A 312 -23.97 9.05 -11.98
C GLN A 312 -23.67 7.97 -10.95
N THR A 313 -22.78 8.30 -10.03
CA THR A 313 -22.46 7.43 -8.90
C THR A 313 -23.69 7.30 -8.00
N PRO A 314 -24.21 6.09 -7.76
CA PRO A 314 -25.34 5.92 -6.87
C PRO A 314 -24.98 6.29 -5.43
N SER A 315 -25.96 6.75 -4.66
CA SER A 315 -25.79 7.12 -3.26
C SER A 315 -25.66 5.86 -2.38
N LEU A 316 -24.53 5.18 -2.49
CA LEU A 316 -24.18 4.00 -1.72
C LEU A 316 -23.20 4.36 -0.59
N ARG A 317 -23.32 3.67 0.54
CA ARG A 317 -22.44 3.90 1.68
C ARG A 317 -21.13 3.09 1.53
N PRO A 318 -19.97 3.65 1.84
CA PRO A 318 -18.73 2.90 1.94
C PRO A 318 -18.91 1.67 2.86
N GLY A 319 -18.36 0.52 2.44
CA GLY A 319 -18.52 -0.76 3.12
C GLY A 319 -19.77 -1.56 2.73
N GLN A 320 -20.71 -0.97 1.98
CA GLN A 320 -21.90 -1.69 1.48
C GLN A 320 -21.48 -2.73 0.44
N ALA A 321 -22.07 -3.93 0.52
CA ALA A 321 -21.87 -4.96 -0.49
C ALA A 321 -22.84 -4.79 -1.65
N VAL A 322 -22.33 -4.94 -2.87
CA VAL A 322 -23.08 -4.86 -4.12
C VAL A 322 -22.81 -6.11 -4.95
N GLU A 323 -23.87 -6.75 -5.40
CA GLU A 323 -23.76 -7.85 -6.37
C GLU A 323 -23.67 -7.29 -7.79
N LEU A 324 -22.75 -7.81 -8.56
CA LEU A 324 -22.55 -7.42 -9.95
C LEU A 324 -22.22 -8.64 -10.81
N ARG A 325 -22.39 -8.48 -12.14
CA ARG A 325 -22.01 -9.47 -13.15
C ARG A 325 -21.01 -8.82 -14.10
N LEU A 326 -19.79 -9.34 -14.09
CA LEU A 326 -18.73 -8.92 -14.98
C LEU A 326 -18.85 -9.69 -16.30
N GLN A 327 -18.90 -8.99 -17.42
CA GLN A 327 -19.05 -9.58 -18.77
C GLN A 327 -17.67 -9.84 -19.37
N PHE A 328 -17.40 -11.09 -19.74
CA PHE A 328 -16.16 -11.43 -20.44
C PHE A 328 -16.27 -11.25 -21.96
N SER A 329 -17.46 -11.39 -22.50
CA SER A 329 -17.75 -11.15 -23.93
C SER A 329 -19.11 -10.55 -24.12
N ALA A 330 -19.33 -9.89 -25.25
CA ALA A 330 -20.65 -9.42 -25.62
C ALA A 330 -21.62 -10.59 -25.72
N PRO A 331 -22.88 -10.41 -25.32
CA PRO A 331 -23.92 -11.41 -25.50
C PRO A 331 -24.04 -11.78 -26.99
N ARG A 332 -24.15 -13.09 -27.28
CA ARG A 332 -24.25 -13.61 -28.65
C ARG A 332 -25.32 -14.68 -28.79
N PRO A 333 -26.00 -14.76 -29.93
CA PRO A 333 -26.91 -15.88 -30.17
C PRO A 333 -26.13 -17.20 -30.23
N ALA A 334 -26.58 -18.17 -29.45
CA ALA A 334 -25.96 -19.49 -29.39
C ALA A 334 -26.94 -20.59 -29.01
N LEU A 335 -26.62 -21.83 -29.34
CA LEU A 335 -27.30 -23.00 -28.79
C LEU A 335 -26.72 -23.30 -27.43
N MET A 336 -27.57 -23.56 -26.46
CA MET A 336 -27.16 -23.78 -25.06
C MET A 336 -27.87 -24.98 -24.47
N LEU A 337 -27.17 -25.66 -23.54
CA LEU A 337 -27.77 -26.67 -22.68
C LEU A 337 -27.34 -26.45 -21.23
N PRO A 338 -28.13 -26.92 -20.26
CA PRO A 338 -27.72 -26.86 -18.86
C PRO A 338 -26.42 -27.65 -18.65
N ASP A 339 -25.51 -27.11 -17.82
CA ASP A 339 -24.28 -27.79 -17.46
C ASP A 339 -24.55 -28.98 -16.53
N GLY A 340 -23.86 -30.09 -16.76
CA GLY A 340 -24.01 -31.27 -15.95
C GLY A 340 -22.96 -32.35 -16.27
N PRO A 341 -22.87 -33.38 -15.42
CA PRO A 341 -21.83 -34.39 -15.54
C PRO A 341 -21.94 -35.24 -16.84
N GLY A 342 -23.11 -35.27 -17.48
CA GLY A 342 -23.34 -35.92 -18.79
C GLY A 342 -22.95 -35.05 -19.99
N VAL A 343 -22.66 -33.76 -19.77
CA VAL A 343 -22.33 -32.82 -20.85
C VAL A 343 -20.82 -32.83 -21.11
N GLN A 344 -20.42 -33.69 -22.02
CA GLN A 344 -19.03 -33.92 -22.42
C GLN A 344 -18.90 -33.82 -23.94
N PRO A 345 -17.71 -33.79 -24.56
CA PRO A 345 -17.52 -33.79 -26.01
C PRO A 345 -18.17 -34.97 -26.72
N GLN A 346 -18.46 -36.04 -25.99
CA GLN A 346 -19.32 -37.13 -26.42
C GLN A 346 -20.48 -37.26 -25.45
N LEU A 347 -21.67 -36.88 -25.86
CA LEU A 347 -22.88 -36.88 -25.04
C LEU A 347 -23.97 -37.75 -25.68
N TYR A 348 -25.04 -37.99 -24.92
CA TYR A 348 -26.14 -38.82 -25.36
C TYR A 348 -27.35 -37.96 -25.72
N VAL A 349 -27.83 -38.15 -26.96
CA VAL A 349 -29.00 -37.45 -27.50
C VAL A 349 -30.17 -38.44 -27.58
N ARG A 350 -31.36 -38.03 -27.21
CA ARG A 350 -32.55 -38.86 -27.26
C ARG A 350 -33.03 -39.04 -28.70
N HIS A 351 -33.22 -40.33 -29.05
CA HIS A 351 -33.87 -40.73 -30.29
C HIS A 351 -34.98 -41.75 -29.95
N GLY A 352 -36.25 -41.23 -29.83
CA GLY A 352 -37.36 -42.03 -29.38
C GLY A 352 -37.14 -42.60 -27.97
N ASP A 353 -37.03 -43.92 -27.84
CA ASP A 353 -36.87 -44.67 -26.58
C ASP A 353 -35.42 -44.96 -26.21
N ARG A 354 -34.47 -44.46 -27.01
CA ARG A 354 -33.03 -44.70 -26.83
C ARG A 354 -32.26 -43.39 -26.78
N LEU A 355 -31.10 -43.49 -26.15
CA LEU A 355 -30.10 -42.43 -26.12
C LEU A 355 -28.92 -42.89 -27.01
N GLU A 356 -28.59 -42.09 -28.01
CA GLU A 356 -27.47 -42.33 -28.92
C GLU A 356 -26.30 -41.43 -28.59
N ARG A 357 -25.11 -41.99 -28.54
CA ARG A 357 -23.88 -41.24 -28.33
C ARG A 357 -23.54 -40.42 -29.57
N ARG A 358 -23.41 -39.09 -29.38
CA ARG A 358 -23.05 -38.16 -30.44
C ARG A 358 -21.85 -37.33 -30.07
N ALA A 359 -20.91 -37.18 -30.98
CA ALA A 359 -19.79 -36.28 -30.83
C ALA A 359 -20.29 -34.83 -31.04
N VAL A 360 -19.98 -33.95 -30.11
CA VAL A 360 -20.36 -32.56 -30.14
C VAL A 360 -19.19 -31.65 -29.83
N GLN A 361 -19.19 -30.47 -30.41
CA GLN A 361 -18.21 -29.45 -30.09
C GLN A 361 -18.85 -28.46 -29.12
N LEU A 362 -18.38 -28.50 -27.87
CA LEU A 362 -18.83 -27.61 -26.80
C LEU A 362 -17.97 -26.36 -26.79
N GLY A 363 -18.59 -25.25 -26.55
CA GLY A 363 -17.94 -23.94 -26.36
C GLY A 363 -17.72 -23.62 -24.89
N GLN A 364 -17.96 -22.37 -24.54
CA GLN A 364 -17.75 -21.85 -23.20
C GLN A 364 -18.81 -22.32 -22.20
N ARG A 365 -18.43 -22.40 -20.93
CA ARG A 365 -19.32 -22.70 -19.80
C ARG A 365 -19.49 -21.44 -18.96
N ALA A 366 -20.72 -20.99 -18.79
CA ALA A 366 -21.03 -19.81 -17.98
C ALA A 366 -22.44 -19.90 -17.39
N ALA A 367 -22.59 -19.42 -16.17
CA ALA A 367 -23.88 -19.36 -15.47
C ALA A 367 -24.68 -20.67 -15.47
N GLY A 368 -24.04 -21.84 -15.33
CA GLY A 368 -24.67 -23.14 -15.31
C GLY A 368 -25.18 -23.60 -16.69
N ARG A 369 -24.70 -23.00 -17.77
CA ARG A 369 -25.00 -23.38 -19.15
C ARG A 369 -23.71 -23.64 -19.93
N VAL A 370 -23.81 -24.50 -20.94
CA VAL A 370 -22.73 -24.82 -21.87
C VAL A 370 -23.16 -24.42 -23.28
N GLU A 371 -22.32 -23.68 -23.95
CA GLU A 371 -22.51 -23.32 -25.35
C GLU A 371 -22.27 -24.54 -26.23
N VAL A 372 -23.09 -24.73 -27.28
CA VAL A 372 -22.91 -25.75 -28.27
C VAL A 372 -22.51 -25.10 -29.59
N LEU A 373 -21.31 -25.45 -30.06
CA LEU A 373 -20.78 -24.90 -31.32
C LEU A 373 -21.24 -25.72 -32.52
N HIS A 374 -21.15 -27.08 -32.41
CA HIS A 374 -21.53 -28.00 -33.48
C HIS A 374 -22.03 -29.34 -32.92
N GLY A 375 -22.88 -30.00 -33.70
CA GLY A 375 -23.30 -31.40 -33.46
C GLY A 375 -24.70 -31.52 -32.85
N LEU A 376 -25.38 -30.45 -32.48
CA LEU A 376 -26.75 -30.47 -31.97
C LEU A 376 -27.60 -29.40 -32.65
N GLN A 377 -28.92 -29.61 -32.62
CA GLN A 377 -29.92 -28.67 -33.10
C GLN A 377 -30.83 -28.19 -31.95
N ALA A 378 -31.48 -27.05 -32.14
CA ALA A 378 -32.47 -26.55 -31.17
C ALA A 378 -33.59 -27.57 -31.04
N GLY A 379 -33.93 -27.94 -29.79
CA GLY A 379 -34.96 -28.95 -29.52
C GLY A 379 -34.42 -30.36 -29.30
N ASP A 380 -33.16 -30.68 -29.61
CA ASP A 380 -32.56 -31.94 -29.25
C ASP A 380 -32.58 -32.14 -27.71
N GLU A 381 -33.05 -33.30 -27.25
CA GLU A 381 -33.02 -33.64 -25.83
C GLU A 381 -31.72 -34.43 -25.50
N VAL A 382 -30.96 -33.87 -24.55
CA VAL A 382 -29.61 -34.39 -24.18
C VAL A 382 -29.64 -34.88 -22.74
N LEU A 383 -28.94 -35.98 -22.48
CA LEU A 383 -28.72 -36.51 -21.14
C LEU A 383 -27.71 -35.60 -20.39
N VAL A 384 -28.18 -34.90 -19.38
CA VAL A 384 -27.37 -34.00 -18.57
C VAL A 384 -26.81 -34.71 -17.32
N SER A 385 -27.49 -35.74 -16.81
CA SER A 385 -26.99 -36.58 -15.71
C SER A 385 -25.88 -37.49 -16.14
N ALA A 386 -25.07 -37.97 -15.20
CA ALA A 386 -23.98 -38.92 -15.49
C ALA A 386 -24.55 -40.25 -16.10
N PRO A 387 -24.07 -40.66 -17.25
CA PRO A 387 -24.43 -41.96 -17.82
C PRO A 387 -23.79 -43.10 -17.01
N PRO A 388 -24.43 -44.28 -16.96
CA PRO A 388 -23.88 -45.45 -16.24
C PRO A 388 -22.57 -45.96 -16.84
N ASN A 389 -22.38 -45.77 -18.14
CA ASN A 389 -21.15 -46.10 -18.86
C ASN A 389 -21.00 -45.17 -20.07
N PHE A 390 -19.92 -44.43 -20.13
CA PHE A 390 -19.60 -43.55 -21.26
C PHE A 390 -19.15 -44.26 -22.51
N ASP A 391 -18.76 -45.53 -22.44
CA ASP A 391 -18.23 -46.29 -23.61
C ASP A 391 -19.33 -46.96 -24.43
N SER A 392 -20.54 -47.06 -23.90
CA SER A 392 -21.64 -47.68 -24.63
C SER A 392 -22.13 -46.77 -25.77
N PRO A 393 -22.30 -47.28 -27.00
CA PRO A 393 -22.76 -46.50 -28.13
C PRO A 393 -24.24 -46.06 -28.00
N THR A 394 -25.04 -46.86 -27.28
CA THR A 394 -26.45 -46.57 -27.00
C THR A 394 -26.81 -46.92 -25.58
N LEU A 395 -27.75 -46.14 -25.01
CA LEU A 395 -28.36 -46.38 -23.70
C LEU A 395 -29.87 -46.47 -23.86
N ARG A 396 -30.55 -47.20 -22.98
CA ARG A 396 -32.02 -47.30 -22.99
C ARG A 396 -32.56 -46.41 -21.87
N LEU A 397 -33.63 -45.67 -22.20
CA LEU A 397 -34.42 -44.95 -21.22
C LEU A 397 -35.23 -45.96 -20.36
N PRO A 398 -35.48 -45.62 -19.09
CA PRO A 398 -36.21 -46.52 -18.17
C PRO A 398 -37.64 -46.77 -18.61
#